data_be3abed7881f6c151d5a265003602238
#
_entry.id   be3abed7881f6c151d5a265003602238
#
_cell.length_a   1.000
_cell.length_b   1.000
_cell.length_c   1.000
_cell.angle_alpha   90.00
_cell.angle_beta   90.00
_cell.angle_gamma   90.00
#
_symmetry.space_group_name_H-M   'P 1'
#
loop_
_entity.id
_entity.type
_entity.pdbx_description
1 polymer ?
#
loop_
_entity_poly.entity_id
_entity_poly.type
_entity_poly.pdbx_seq_one_letter_code
_entity_poly.pdbx_strand_id
1 'polypeptide(L)' 'MSVLSGTVYTETVVHAAPEQFTADAPYQIAIVTLEDQSRRTIRIAGERVYIGDAVEFVEDRNDIPFYRKRS' A
#
# COMPACT_ATOMS: atom_id res chain seq x y z
N MET A 1 -8.02 12.77 -16.21
CA MET A 1 -7.22 11.59 -15.85
C MET A 1 -7.64 11.07 -14.48
N SER A 2 -7.88 9.80 -14.38
CA SER A 2 -8.35 9.24 -13.14
C SER A 2 -7.21 9.10 -12.12
N VAL A 3 -7.53 9.36 -10.86
CA VAL A 3 -6.62 9.09 -9.77
C VAL A 3 -6.67 7.59 -9.50
N LEU A 4 -5.50 6.98 -9.37
CA LEU A 4 -5.45 5.57 -9.03
C LEU A 4 -5.86 5.41 -7.57
N SER A 5 -6.98 4.79 -7.35
CA SER A 5 -7.50 4.55 -6.01
C SER A 5 -8.00 3.12 -5.90
N GLY A 6 -8.13 2.67 -4.69
CA GLY A 6 -8.59 1.31 -4.44
C GLY A 6 -9.07 1.15 -3.02
N THR A 7 -9.50 -0.08 -2.72
CA THR A 7 -9.96 -0.46 -1.39
C THR A 7 -9.09 -1.60 -0.90
N VAL A 8 -8.67 -1.54 0.33
CA VAL A 8 -7.82 -2.57 0.92
C VAL A 8 -8.59 -3.88 1.02
N TYR A 9 -8.11 -4.89 0.31
CA TYR A 9 -8.68 -6.24 0.34
C TYR A 9 -8.11 -7.04 1.49
N THR A 10 -6.78 -6.96 1.68
CA THR A 10 -6.09 -7.56 2.82
C THR A 10 -4.82 -6.77 3.08
N GLU A 11 -4.26 -6.92 4.27
CA GLU A 11 -3.07 -6.18 4.65
C GLU A 11 -2.23 -6.98 5.63
N THR A 12 -0.95 -6.64 5.70
CA THR A 12 -0.05 -7.18 6.70
C THR A 12 1.00 -6.14 7.06
N VAL A 13 1.47 -6.18 8.28
CA VAL A 13 2.55 -5.30 8.74
C VAL A 13 3.81 -6.14 8.89
N VAL A 14 4.88 -5.71 8.23
CA VAL A 14 6.16 -6.39 8.29
C VAL A 14 6.99 -5.72 9.38
N HIS A 15 7.23 -6.44 10.46
CA HIS A 15 7.96 -5.90 11.61
C HIS A 15 9.46 -6.19 11.54
N ALA A 16 9.83 -7.25 10.85
CA ALA A 16 11.23 -7.61 10.69
C ALA A 16 11.55 -7.62 9.20
N ALA A 17 12.56 -6.87 8.81
CA ALA A 17 12.95 -6.77 7.41
C ALA A 17 14.38 -7.26 7.26
N PRO A 18 14.78 -7.71 6.05
CA PRO A 18 16.19 -7.98 5.77
C PRO A 18 17.03 -6.75 6.10
N GLU A 19 18.29 -6.97 6.40
CA GLU A 19 19.17 -5.91 6.87
C GLU A 19 19.18 -4.67 5.97
N GLN A 20 19.13 -4.89 4.65
CA GLN A 20 19.13 -3.79 3.71
C GLN A 20 17.85 -2.94 3.75
N PHE A 21 16.81 -3.41 4.42
CA PHE A 21 15.53 -2.71 4.52
C PHE A 21 15.18 -2.29 5.94
N THR A 22 16.11 -2.39 6.88
CA THR A 22 15.80 -2.11 8.29
C THR A 22 15.35 -0.67 8.52
N ALA A 23 15.79 0.27 7.68
CA ALA A 23 15.37 1.66 7.81
C ALA A 23 13.89 1.86 7.51
N ASP A 24 13.29 0.94 6.75
CA ASP A 24 11.88 1.03 6.36
C ASP A 24 10.95 0.25 7.27
N ALA A 25 11.50 -0.60 8.14
CA ALA A 25 10.68 -1.43 9.01
C ALA A 25 10.28 -0.67 10.28
N PRO A 26 9.09 -0.89 10.83
CA PRO A 26 8.03 -1.71 10.25
C PRO A 26 7.36 -1.00 9.07
N TYR A 27 6.89 -1.78 8.11
CA TYR A 27 6.15 -1.21 6.99
C TYR A 27 4.95 -2.07 6.69
N GLN A 28 3.97 -1.50 5.99
CA GLN A 28 2.73 -2.20 5.69
C GLN A 28 2.63 -2.50 4.20
N ILE A 29 2.23 -3.74 3.91
CA ILE A 29 1.94 -4.20 2.56
C ILE A 29 0.44 -4.49 2.52
N ALA A 30 -0.20 -4.10 1.44
CA ALA A 30 -1.62 -4.37 1.27
C ALA A 30 -1.89 -4.88 -0.13
N ILE A 31 -2.93 -5.69 -0.25
CA ILE A 31 -3.49 -6.03 -1.55
C ILE A 31 -4.74 -5.18 -1.68
N VAL A 32 -4.80 -4.39 -2.73
CA VAL A 32 -5.94 -3.48 -2.95
C VAL A 32 -6.70 -3.91 -4.18
N THR A 33 -8.01 -3.71 -4.15
CA THR A 33 -8.88 -3.88 -5.31
C THR A 33 -9.03 -2.51 -5.95
N LEU A 34 -8.60 -2.38 -7.20
CA LEU A 34 -8.66 -1.15 -7.94
C LEU A 34 -10.03 -0.95 -8.60
N GLU A 35 -10.24 0.21 -9.20
CA GLU A 35 -11.54 0.53 -9.81
C GLU A 35 -11.93 -0.43 -10.93
N ASP A 36 -10.95 -0.99 -11.64
CA ASP A 36 -11.22 -1.94 -12.72
C ASP A 36 -11.37 -3.37 -12.21
N GLN A 37 -11.52 -3.56 -10.90
CA GLN A 37 -11.69 -4.86 -10.23
C GLN A 37 -10.40 -5.68 -10.19
N SER A 38 -9.28 -5.16 -10.65
CA SER A 38 -8.00 -5.85 -10.52
C SER A 38 -7.46 -5.69 -9.10
N ARG A 39 -6.61 -6.62 -8.69
CA ARG A 39 -5.96 -6.55 -7.39
C ARG A 39 -4.47 -6.36 -7.58
N ARG A 40 -3.87 -5.56 -6.73
CA ARG A 40 -2.43 -5.31 -6.77
C ARG A 40 -1.87 -5.35 -5.37
N THR A 41 -0.65 -5.87 -5.28
CA THR A 41 0.12 -5.78 -4.04
C THR A 41 0.84 -4.45 -4.05
N ILE A 42 0.61 -3.66 -3.00
CA ILE A 42 1.18 -2.33 -2.89
C ILE A 42 1.77 -2.12 -1.51
N ARG A 43 2.50 -1.04 -1.37
CA ARG A 43 3.07 -0.66 -0.11
C ARG A 43 2.37 0.59 0.42
N ILE A 44 2.19 0.66 1.72
CA ILE A 44 1.48 1.78 2.34
C ILE A 44 2.48 2.81 2.82
N ALA A 45 2.27 4.06 2.42
CA ALA A 45 3.04 5.20 2.89
C ALA A 45 2.23 5.94 3.94
N GLY A 46 2.90 6.36 5.01
CA GLY A 46 2.26 7.13 6.05
C GLY A 46 1.45 6.28 7.01
N GLU A 47 0.22 6.69 7.26
CA GLU A 47 -0.58 6.08 8.31
C GLU A 47 -1.04 4.68 7.93
N ARG A 48 -1.20 3.85 8.95
CA ARG A 48 -1.62 2.46 8.77
C ARG A 48 -3.05 2.40 8.22
N VAL A 49 -3.28 1.43 7.32
CA VAL A 49 -4.62 1.17 6.79
C VAL A 49 -5.13 -0.18 7.27
N TYR A 50 -6.44 -0.38 7.14
CA TYR A 50 -7.12 -1.61 7.55
C TYR A 50 -7.96 -2.12 6.40
N ILE A 51 -8.36 -3.39 6.48
CA ILE A 51 -9.22 -3.99 5.45
C ILE A 51 -10.48 -3.14 5.30
N GLY A 52 -10.80 -2.79 4.07
CA GLY A 52 -11.97 -1.96 3.77
C GLY A 52 -11.66 -0.48 3.64
N ASP A 53 -10.46 -0.04 4.03
CA ASP A 53 -10.09 1.37 3.91
C ASP A 53 -9.86 1.75 2.45
N ALA A 54 -10.24 2.98 2.12
CA ALA A 54 -9.94 3.53 0.80
C ALA A 54 -8.52 4.08 0.79
N VAL A 55 -7.80 3.82 -0.30
CA VAL A 55 -6.42 4.27 -0.46
C VAL A 55 -6.25 4.92 -1.83
N GLU A 56 -5.26 5.77 -1.95
CA GLU A 56 -4.96 6.44 -3.21
C GLU A 56 -3.48 6.34 -3.53
N PHE A 57 -3.15 6.33 -4.82
CA PHE A 57 -1.79 6.21 -5.30
C PHE A 57 -0.98 7.46 -4.93
N VAL A 58 0.25 7.24 -4.48
CA VAL A 58 1.19 8.33 -4.17
C VAL A 58 2.29 8.40 -5.22
N GLU A 59 3.06 7.34 -5.35
CA GLU A 59 4.21 7.32 -6.27
C GLU A 59 4.75 5.90 -6.39
N ASP A 60 5.55 5.68 -7.43
CA ASP A 60 6.34 4.46 -7.56
C ASP A 60 7.75 4.74 -7.06
N ARG A 61 8.29 3.83 -6.27
CA ARG A 61 9.69 3.85 -5.85
C ARG A 61 10.30 2.49 -6.15
N ASN A 62 11.34 2.47 -6.97
CA ASN A 62 12.01 1.23 -7.35
C ASN A 62 11.01 0.17 -7.84
N ASP A 63 10.08 0.61 -8.67
CA ASP A 63 9.02 -0.24 -9.25
C ASP A 63 8.02 -0.77 -8.23
N ILE A 64 8.01 -0.21 -7.03
CA ILE A 64 7.04 -0.57 -6.00
C ILE A 64 6.03 0.57 -5.87
N PRO A 65 4.74 0.32 -6.13
CA PRO A 65 3.74 1.37 -5.96
C PRO A 65 3.44 1.63 -4.50
N PHE A 66 3.43 2.90 -4.13
CA PHE A 66 3.09 3.34 -2.78
C PHE A 66 1.73 4.00 -2.80
N TYR A 67 0.88 3.61 -1.88
CA TYR A 67 -0.45 4.17 -1.68
C TYR A 67 -0.57 4.67 -0.26
N ARG A 68 -1.48 5.58 -0.04
CA ARG A 68 -1.76 6.10 1.30
C ARG A 68 -3.26 6.07 1.56
N LYS A 69 -3.62 6.14 2.83
CA LYS A 69 -5.03 6.21 3.22
C LYS A 69 -5.65 7.46 2.62
N ARG A 70 -6.79 7.27 2.00
CA ARG A 70 -7.57 8.37 1.45
C ARG A 70 -8.40 8.99 2.57
N SER A 71 -8.27 10.28 2.76
CA SER A 71 -8.99 10.99 3.81
C SER A 71 -10.16 11.79 3.27
#